data_a5978f628b2f0a51e44212000920147b
#
_entry.id   a5978f628b2f0a51e44212000920147b
#
_cell.length_a   1.000
_cell.length_b   1.000
_cell.length_c   1.000
_cell.angle_alpha   90.00
_cell.angle_beta   90.00
_cell.angle_gamma   90.00
#
_symmetry.space_group_name_H-M   'P 1'
#
loop_
_entity.id
_entity.type
_entity.pdbx_description
1 polymer ?
#
loop_
_entity_poly.entity_id
_entity_poly.type
_entity_poly.pdbx_seq_one_letter_code
_entity_poly.pdbx_strand_id
1 'polypeptide(L)'
;MNVAPVIRTLLFSSLYPSSVRPGHGIFVETRLRELLGSGRVCTRVVAPVPWFFSTHPRFGTYARMARTPRHEVFRGVDVSHPRYFLPPKVGMTIAPLSLAMGALPALRRLQRDGFDFDLIDAHYYYPDGVAAVLLGKWLHKPVVVTARGSDLNLLPNYWLPRKMMGWAAAHA
;
A
#
# COMPACT_ATOMS: atom_id res chain seq x y z
N MET A 1 -35.88 6.30 -2.68
CA MET A 1 -34.87 5.25 -2.54
C MET A 1 -33.63 5.91 -1.91
N ASN A 2 -33.32 5.60 -0.65
CA ASN A 2 -32.08 6.11 -0.01
C ASN A 2 -30.89 5.38 -0.65
N VAL A 3 -30.18 6.05 -1.54
CA VAL A 3 -28.90 5.53 -2.05
C VAL A 3 -27.91 5.60 -0.89
N ALA A 4 -27.41 4.46 -0.43
CA ALA A 4 -26.42 4.44 0.62
C ALA A 4 -25.18 5.27 0.19
N PRO A 5 -24.58 6.05 1.09
CA PRO A 5 -23.43 6.88 0.74
C PRO A 5 -22.28 6.01 0.22
N VAL A 6 -21.64 6.46 -0.86
CA VAL A 6 -20.47 5.80 -1.43
C VAL A 6 -19.27 6.04 -0.50
N ILE A 7 -18.68 4.96 0.03
CA ILE A 7 -17.51 5.03 0.90
C ILE A 7 -16.27 5.28 0.05
N ARG A 8 -15.48 6.29 0.41
CA ARG A 8 -14.20 6.58 -0.24
C ARG A 8 -13.09 5.81 0.48
N THR A 9 -12.48 4.86 -0.22
CA THR A 9 -11.40 4.06 0.36
C THR A 9 -10.06 4.39 -0.29
N LEU A 10 -8.99 4.37 0.49
CA LEU A 10 -7.63 4.38 0.00
C LEU A 10 -7.06 2.97 0.09
N LEU A 11 -6.93 2.26 -1.02
CA LEU A 11 -6.22 0.99 -1.03
C LEU A 11 -4.72 1.25 -0.91
N PHE A 12 -4.10 0.67 0.10
CA PHE A 12 -2.68 0.82 0.39
C PHE A 12 -1.98 -0.54 0.41
N SER A 13 -1.13 -0.80 -0.58
CA SER A 13 -0.33 -2.03 -0.62
C SER A 13 0.85 -1.93 -1.57
N SER A 14 2.03 -2.36 -1.13
CA SER A 14 3.19 -2.59 -2.00
C SER A 14 2.99 -3.81 -2.92
N LEU A 15 2.03 -4.69 -2.59
CA LEU A 15 1.59 -5.84 -3.38
C LEU A 15 0.41 -5.44 -4.29
N TYR A 16 0.64 -4.56 -5.25
CA TYR A 16 -0.34 -4.19 -6.26
C TYR A 16 0.29 -4.27 -7.66
N PRO A 17 -0.46 -4.69 -8.69
CA PRO A 17 0.05 -4.75 -10.05
C PRO A 17 0.44 -3.38 -10.59
N SER A 18 1.35 -3.36 -11.55
CA SER A 18 1.72 -2.19 -12.33
C SER A 18 1.98 -2.58 -13.79
N SER A 19 2.08 -1.61 -14.68
CA SER A 19 2.46 -1.83 -16.09
C SER A 19 3.78 -2.60 -16.23
N VAL A 20 4.70 -2.42 -15.27
CA VAL A 20 6.02 -3.08 -15.26
C VAL A 20 5.97 -4.48 -14.61
N ARG A 21 5.01 -4.72 -13.71
CA ARG A 21 4.83 -5.98 -12.98
C ARG A 21 3.34 -6.37 -12.92
N PRO A 22 2.72 -6.74 -14.05
CA PRO A 22 1.27 -6.92 -14.14
C PRO A 22 0.72 -8.11 -13.32
N GLY A 23 1.56 -9.08 -12.98
CA GLY A 23 1.20 -10.24 -12.13
C GLY A 23 1.46 -10.04 -10.64
N HIS A 24 2.08 -8.92 -10.22
CA HIS A 24 2.46 -8.71 -8.83
C HIS A 24 1.26 -8.31 -7.97
N GLY A 25 0.91 -9.14 -6.99
CA GLY A 25 -0.22 -8.85 -6.11
C GLY A 25 -1.59 -8.86 -6.78
N ILE A 26 -1.77 -9.65 -7.83
CA ILE A 26 -3.02 -9.75 -8.61
C ILE A 26 -4.25 -10.05 -7.73
N PHE A 27 -4.07 -10.75 -6.62
CA PHE A 27 -5.13 -11.05 -5.67
C PHE A 27 -5.68 -9.80 -4.96
N VAL A 28 -4.86 -8.76 -4.78
CA VAL A 28 -5.30 -7.47 -4.22
C VAL A 28 -6.14 -6.72 -5.26
N GLU A 29 -5.68 -6.69 -6.49
CA GLU A 29 -6.39 -6.08 -7.63
C GLU A 29 -7.74 -6.78 -7.88
N THR A 30 -7.77 -8.13 -7.86
CA THR A 30 -9.01 -8.89 -8.05
C THR A 30 -10.04 -8.55 -6.97
N ARG A 31 -9.62 -8.54 -5.68
CA ARG A 31 -10.52 -8.13 -4.60
C ARG A 31 -11.02 -6.69 -4.78
N LEU A 32 -10.14 -5.76 -5.16
CA LEU A 32 -10.56 -4.38 -5.40
C LEU A 32 -11.59 -4.29 -6.52
N ARG A 33 -11.40 -5.01 -7.62
CA ARG A 33 -12.34 -5.01 -8.74
C ARG A 33 -13.72 -5.51 -8.34
N GLU A 34 -13.80 -6.60 -7.56
CA GLU A 34 -15.07 -7.10 -7.02
C GLU A 34 -15.73 -6.06 -6.09
N LEU A 35 -14.95 -5.40 -5.26
CA LEU A 35 -15.44 -4.36 -4.37
C LEU A 35 -15.99 -3.15 -5.15
N LEU A 36 -15.27 -2.68 -6.18
CA LEU A 36 -15.72 -1.62 -7.07
C LEU A 36 -16.99 -2.01 -7.84
N GLY A 37 -17.10 -3.28 -8.26
CA GLY A 37 -18.30 -3.82 -8.93
C GLY A 37 -19.56 -3.75 -8.08
N SER A 38 -19.44 -3.65 -6.76
CA SER A 38 -20.59 -3.43 -5.87
C SER A 38 -21.25 -2.05 -6.00
N GLY A 39 -20.57 -1.06 -6.59
CA GLY A 39 -21.01 0.33 -6.68
C GLY A 39 -21.05 1.08 -5.34
N ARG A 40 -20.62 0.45 -4.24
CA ARG A 40 -20.70 1.02 -2.87
C ARG A 40 -19.43 1.74 -2.43
N VAL A 41 -18.36 1.61 -3.19
CA VAL A 41 -17.05 2.21 -2.87
C VAL A 41 -16.46 2.98 -4.04
N CYS A 42 -15.72 4.04 -3.74
CA CYS A 42 -14.86 4.76 -4.67
C CYS A 42 -13.44 4.69 -4.12
N THR A 43 -12.49 4.19 -4.91
CA THR A 43 -11.13 3.89 -4.41
C THR A 43 -10.07 4.60 -5.25
N ARG A 44 -9.03 5.08 -4.57
CA ARG A 44 -7.72 5.39 -5.15
C ARG A 44 -6.69 4.41 -4.61
N VAL A 45 -5.73 4.04 -5.43
CA VAL A 45 -4.68 3.08 -5.04
C VAL A 45 -3.37 3.81 -4.82
N VAL A 46 -2.75 3.54 -3.68
CA VAL A 46 -1.37 3.92 -3.38
C VAL A 46 -0.56 2.65 -3.19
N ALA A 47 0.28 2.37 -4.17
CA ALA A 47 1.12 1.18 -4.23
C ALA A 47 2.61 1.57 -4.17
N PRO A 48 3.18 1.76 -2.97
CA PRO A 48 4.55 2.21 -2.81
C PRO A 48 5.57 1.27 -3.43
N VAL A 49 6.62 1.83 -4.02
CA VAL A 49 7.69 1.06 -4.67
C VAL A 49 9.03 1.46 -4.06
N PRO A 50 9.92 0.51 -3.75
CA PRO A 50 11.27 0.83 -3.29
C PRO A 50 11.98 1.77 -4.26
N TRP A 51 12.59 2.82 -3.71
CA TRP A 51 13.46 3.69 -4.49
C TRP A 51 14.75 2.95 -4.86
N PHE A 52 15.15 3.11 -6.12
CA PHE A 52 16.43 2.62 -6.57
C PHE A 52 17.04 3.59 -7.60
N PHE A 53 18.34 3.75 -7.56
CA PHE A 53 19.08 4.79 -8.32
C PHE A 53 19.23 4.49 -9.81
N SER A 54 19.03 3.24 -10.25
CA SER A 54 19.31 2.82 -11.62
C SER A 54 18.23 1.94 -12.23
N THR A 55 17.95 2.16 -13.51
CA THR A 55 17.08 1.31 -14.33
C THR A 55 17.85 0.30 -15.19
N HIS A 56 19.19 0.24 -15.03
CA HIS A 56 20.03 -0.61 -15.86
C HIS A 56 19.78 -2.10 -15.58
N PRO A 57 19.62 -2.95 -16.61
CA PRO A 57 19.22 -4.37 -16.47
C PRO A 57 20.11 -5.21 -15.54
N ARG A 58 21.39 -4.85 -15.39
CA ARG A 58 22.34 -5.53 -14.49
C ARG A 58 21.87 -5.61 -13.02
N PHE A 59 20.97 -4.73 -12.61
CA PHE A 59 20.41 -4.70 -11.26
C PHE A 59 19.09 -5.51 -11.11
N GLY A 60 18.73 -6.30 -12.11
CA GLY A 60 17.63 -7.26 -12.06
C GLY A 60 16.30 -6.66 -11.58
N THR A 61 15.75 -7.23 -10.52
CA THR A 61 14.44 -6.84 -9.97
C THR A 61 14.40 -5.38 -9.49
N TYR A 62 15.48 -4.86 -8.91
CA TYR A 62 15.53 -3.47 -8.46
C TYR A 62 15.43 -2.47 -9.62
N ALA A 63 16.13 -2.75 -10.72
CA ALA A 63 16.03 -1.95 -11.94
C ALA A 63 14.61 -1.99 -12.53
N ARG A 64 13.95 -3.15 -12.47
CA ARG A 64 12.56 -3.30 -12.90
C ARG A 64 11.63 -2.45 -12.04
N MET A 65 11.77 -2.49 -10.70
CA MET A 65 10.99 -1.65 -9.79
C MET A 65 11.21 -0.15 -10.07
N ALA A 66 12.46 0.26 -10.34
CA ALA A 66 12.79 1.65 -10.64
C ALA A 66 12.06 2.20 -11.89
N ARG A 67 11.73 1.32 -12.84
CA ARG A 67 10.99 1.68 -14.07
C ARG A 67 9.49 1.90 -13.83
N THR A 68 8.92 1.46 -12.69
CA THR A 68 7.50 1.68 -12.40
C THR A 68 7.19 3.18 -12.47
N PRO A 69 6.18 3.64 -13.22
CA PRO A 69 5.83 5.05 -13.27
C PRO A 69 5.40 5.56 -11.88
N ARG A 70 5.49 6.87 -11.64
CA ARG A 70 5.02 7.43 -10.36
C ARG A 70 3.51 7.47 -10.24
N HIS A 71 2.83 7.49 -11.38
CA HIS A 71 1.38 7.48 -11.51
C HIS A 71 1.00 6.81 -12.82
N GLU A 72 -0.02 5.98 -12.77
CA GLU A 72 -0.59 5.32 -13.95
C GLU A 72 -2.06 5.00 -13.73
N VAL A 73 -2.79 4.83 -14.84
CA VAL A 73 -4.11 4.20 -14.80
C VAL A 73 -3.92 2.73 -15.18
N PHE A 74 -4.07 1.85 -14.20
CA PHE A 74 -3.93 0.42 -14.40
C PHE A 74 -5.31 -0.26 -14.37
N ARG A 75 -5.73 -0.85 -15.50
CA ARG A 75 -7.05 -1.49 -15.66
C ARG A 75 -8.22 -0.61 -15.19
N GLY A 76 -8.17 0.68 -15.51
CA GLY A 76 -9.22 1.63 -15.17
C GLY A 76 -9.16 2.21 -13.76
N VAL A 77 -8.14 1.85 -12.98
CA VAL A 77 -7.95 2.36 -11.61
C VAL A 77 -6.75 3.30 -11.57
N ASP A 78 -6.92 4.45 -10.93
CA ASP A 78 -5.81 5.39 -10.65
C ASP A 78 -4.88 4.80 -9.59
N VAL A 79 -3.60 4.63 -9.95
CA VAL A 79 -2.56 4.08 -9.08
C VAL A 79 -1.41 5.07 -8.94
N SER A 80 -1.09 5.43 -7.71
CA SER A 80 0.09 6.20 -7.37
C SER A 80 1.17 5.29 -6.80
N HIS A 81 2.41 5.44 -7.29
CA HIS A 81 3.58 4.67 -6.83
C HIS A 81 4.61 5.58 -6.14
N PRO A 82 4.35 6.05 -4.92
CA PRO A 82 5.34 6.80 -4.17
C PRO A 82 6.59 5.97 -3.90
N ARG A 83 7.73 6.64 -3.81
CA ARG A 83 9.02 5.98 -3.57
C ARG A 83 9.34 6.00 -2.09
N TYR A 84 9.84 4.88 -1.58
CA TYR A 84 10.33 4.78 -0.22
C TYR A 84 11.74 4.16 -0.20
N PHE A 85 12.51 4.50 0.80
CA PHE A 85 13.88 4.03 0.96
C PHE A 85 13.91 2.65 1.60
N LEU A 86 14.56 1.68 0.95
CA LEU A 86 14.68 0.31 1.43
C LEU A 86 16.13 -0.15 1.30
N PRO A 87 17.00 0.14 2.29
CA PRO A 87 18.39 -0.27 2.23
C PRO A 87 18.53 -1.79 2.36
N PRO A 88 19.48 -2.39 1.63
CA PRO A 88 19.81 -3.81 1.81
C PRO A 88 20.17 -4.15 3.26
N LYS A 89 19.91 -5.38 3.69
CA LYS A 89 20.23 -5.97 5.00
C LYS A 89 19.43 -5.42 6.21
N VAL A 90 19.14 -4.13 6.28
CA VAL A 90 18.37 -3.51 7.38
C VAL A 90 16.95 -3.10 6.97
N GLY A 91 16.61 -3.28 5.69
CA GLY A 91 15.33 -2.82 5.13
C GLY A 91 14.11 -3.38 5.86
N MET A 92 14.14 -4.66 6.24
CA MET A 92 13.02 -5.27 6.98
C MET A 92 12.69 -4.54 8.29
N THR A 93 13.68 -4.01 8.99
CA THR A 93 13.48 -3.33 10.29
C THR A 93 12.81 -1.97 10.12
N ILE A 94 13.25 -1.19 9.15
CA ILE A 94 12.80 0.20 8.95
C ILE A 94 11.69 0.34 7.90
N ALA A 95 11.40 -0.76 7.18
CA ALA A 95 10.47 -0.75 6.06
C ALA A 95 9.12 -0.07 6.39
N PRO A 96 8.42 -0.38 7.49
CA PRO A 96 7.12 0.23 7.76
C PRO A 96 7.20 1.76 7.89
N LEU A 97 8.20 2.26 8.62
CA LEU A 97 8.36 3.71 8.82
C LEU A 97 8.76 4.40 7.51
N SER A 98 9.75 3.85 6.80
CA SER A 98 10.20 4.38 5.52
C SER A 98 9.07 4.40 4.47
N LEU A 99 8.26 3.35 4.45
CA LEU A 99 7.12 3.21 3.56
C LEU A 99 6.03 4.24 3.90
N ALA A 100 5.71 4.42 5.18
CA ALA A 100 4.77 5.44 5.64
C ALA A 100 5.26 6.85 5.29
N MET A 101 6.52 7.17 5.58
CA MET A 101 7.11 8.48 5.26
C MET A 101 7.15 8.74 3.74
N GLY A 102 7.50 7.74 2.94
CA GLY A 102 7.55 7.85 1.48
C GLY A 102 6.16 8.03 0.85
N ALA A 103 5.13 7.43 1.44
CA ALA A 103 3.76 7.51 0.95
C ALA A 103 3.00 8.75 1.42
N LEU A 104 3.31 9.28 2.60
CA LEU A 104 2.58 10.40 3.21
C LEU A 104 2.36 11.61 2.29
N PRO A 105 3.35 12.08 1.50
CA PRO A 105 3.14 13.18 0.56
C PRO A 105 2.08 12.87 -0.51
N ALA A 106 2.02 11.62 -0.97
CA ALA A 106 1.02 11.20 -1.97
C ALA A 106 -0.40 11.20 -1.36
N LEU A 107 -0.57 10.69 -0.14
CA LEU A 107 -1.85 10.70 0.55
C LEU A 107 -2.34 12.14 0.81
N ARG A 108 -1.46 13.01 1.30
CA ARG A 108 -1.78 14.43 1.52
C ARG A 108 -2.13 15.15 0.21
N ARG A 109 -1.50 14.76 -0.90
CA ARG A 109 -1.84 15.29 -2.22
C ARG A 109 -3.24 14.86 -2.62
N LEU A 110 -3.59 13.58 -2.50
CA LEU A 110 -4.93 13.07 -2.79
C LEU A 110 -6.02 13.85 -2.02
N GLN A 111 -5.81 14.11 -0.72
CA GLN A 111 -6.73 14.89 0.08
C GLN A 111 -6.86 16.33 -0.42
N ARG A 112 -5.75 17.00 -0.76
CA ARG A 112 -5.77 18.36 -1.32
C ARG A 112 -6.43 18.44 -2.69
N ASP A 113 -6.28 17.39 -3.50
CA ASP A 113 -6.87 17.26 -4.83
C ASP A 113 -8.37 16.87 -4.76
N GLY A 114 -8.99 16.86 -3.55
CA GLY A 114 -10.41 16.65 -3.31
C GLY A 114 -10.81 15.20 -3.06
N PHE A 115 -9.87 14.25 -3.03
CA PHE A 115 -10.13 12.87 -2.63
C PHE A 115 -9.83 12.69 -1.14
N ASP A 116 -10.71 13.22 -0.28
CA ASP A 116 -10.63 12.95 1.16
C ASP A 116 -11.29 11.59 1.45
N PHE A 117 -10.45 10.56 1.61
CA PHE A 117 -10.88 9.18 1.84
C PHE A 117 -11.34 8.98 3.29
N ASP A 118 -12.33 8.09 3.46
CA ASP A 118 -12.93 7.78 4.76
C ASP A 118 -12.07 6.81 5.57
N LEU A 119 -11.37 5.88 4.89
CA LEU A 119 -10.51 4.88 5.52
C LEU A 119 -9.36 4.44 4.61
N ILE A 120 -8.33 3.85 5.24
CA ILE A 120 -7.23 3.18 4.55
C ILE A 120 -7.49 1.67 4.58
N ASP A 121 -7.62 1.03 3.40
CA ASP A 121 -7.74 -0.42 3.23
C ASP A 121 -6.35 -0.99 2.89
N ALA A 122 -5.65 -1.48 3.89
CA ALA A 122 -4.29 -2.00 3.76
C ALA A 122 -4.29 -3.51 3.50
N HIS A 123 -3.43 -3.96 2.60
CA HIS A 123 -3.24 -5.36 2.30
C HIS A 123 -1.81 -5.78 2.56
N TYR A 124 -1.65 -6.92 3.26
CA TYR A 124 -0.40 -7.43 3.78
C TYR A 124 0.02 -6.75 5.08
N TYR A 125 0.10 -7.54 6.16
CA TYR A 125 0.23 -6.98 7.51
C TYR A 125 1.57 -6.27 7.74
N TYR A 126 2.65 -6.84 7.19
CA TYR A 126 3.99 -6.29 7.34
C TYR A 126 4.74 -6.29 5.99
N PRO A 127 5.28 -5.16 5.54
CA PRO A 127 5.36 -3.86 6.24
C PRO A 127 4.15 -2.95 6.03
N ASP A 128 3.26 -3.27 5.08
CA ASP A 128 2.20 -2.38 4.56
C ASP A 128 1.18 -2.00 5.64
N GLY A 129 0.65 -2.98 6.38
CA GLY A 129 -0.35 -2.75 7.44
C GLY A 129 0.20 -1.90 8.57
N VAL A 130 1.44 -2.17 9.01
CA VAL A 130 2.10 -1.33 10.02
C VAL A 130 2.28 0.11 9.52
N ALA A 131 2.69 0.29 8.27
CA ALA A 131 2.82 1.60 7.66
C ALA A 131 1.46 2.31 7.52
N ALA A 132 0.42 1.58 7.15
CA ALA A 132 -0.94 2.11 7.03
C ALA A 132 -1.48 2.61 8.37
N VAL A 133 -1.23 1.88 9.47
CA VAL A 133 -1.63 2.33 10.82
C VAL A 133 -0.88 3.60 11.23
N LEU A 134 0.41 3.73 10.91
CA LEU A 134 1.14 4.98 11.11
C LEU A 134 0.51 6.13 10.32
N LEU A 135 0.21 5.91 9.04
CA LEU A 135 -0.45 6.89 8.18
C LEU A 135 -1.84 7.26 8.69
N GLY A 136 -2.63 6.27 9.12
CA GLY A 136 -3.96 6.49 9.70
C GLY A 136 -3.89 7.41 10.93
N LYS A 137 -2.93 7.16 11.83
CA LYS A 137 -2.70 8.03 13.00
C LYS A 137 -2.30 9.46 12.59
N TRP A 138 -1.40 9.62 11.63
CA TRP A 138 -0.93 10.95 11.18
C TRP A 138 -2.00 11.75 10.42
N LEU A 139 -2.93 11.05 9.75
CA LEU A 139 -3.98 11.65 8.93
C LEU A 139 -5.36 11.62 9.61
N HIS A 140 -5.46 11.07 10.82
CA HIS A 140 -6.71 10.88 11.56
C HIS A 140 -7.76 10.10 10.75
N LYS A 141 -7.33 8.99 10.12
CA LYS A 141 -8.18 8.11 9.32
C LYS A 141 -8.17 6.69 9.90
N PRO A 142 -9.33 6.03 9.97
CA PRO A 142 -9.40 4.62 10.37
C PRO A 142 -8.67 3.74 9.35
N VAL A 143 -8.18 2.60 9.84
CA VAL A 143 -7.42 1.64 9.04
C VAL A 143 -8.03 0.26 9.16
N VAL A 144 -8.19 -0.42 8.03
CA VAL A 144 -8.51 -1.85 7.98
C VAL A 144 -7.30 -2.57 7.39
N VAL A 145 -6.83 -3.63 8.05
CA VAL A 145 -5.70 -4.42 7.57
C VAL A 145 -6.16 -5.84 7.22
N THR A 146 -5.93 -6.23 5.97
CA THR A 146 -6.19 -7.59 5.49
C THR A 146 -4.89 -8.38 5.46
N ALA A 147 -4.79 -9.42 6.30
CA ALA A 147 -3.69 -10.38 6.27
C ALA A 147 -3.75 -11.29 5.03
N ARG A 148 -2.59 -11.78 4.57
CA ARG A 148 -2.45 -12.53 3.31
C ARG A 148 -1.65 -13.84 3.44
N GLY A 149 -1.62 -14.44 4.59
CA GLY A 149 -1.02 -15.74 4.84
C GLY A 149 0.45 -15.67 5.22
N SER A 150 1.39 -15.41 4.32
CA SER A 150 2.82 -15.37 4.67
C SER A 150 3.18 -14.33 5.73
N ASP A 151 2.44 -13.25 5.78
CA ASP A 151 2.55 -12.23 6.83
C ASP A 151 2.12 -12.73 8.21
N LEU A 152 1.23 -13.71 8.29
CA LEU A 152 0.84 -14.35 9.56
C LEU A 152 1.64 -15.62 9.86
N ASN A 153 2.09 -16.35 8.85
CA ASN A 153 2.73 -17.66 9.04
C ASN A 153 4.26 -17.58 9.14
N LEU A 154 4.90 -16.59 8.50
CA LEU A 154 6.35 -16.48 8.44
C LEU A 154 6.90 -15.29 9.24
N LEU A 155 6.30 -14.12 9.10
CA LEU A 155 6.84 -12.88 9.69
C LEU A 155 6.78 -12.84 11.21
N PRO A 156 5.79 -13.43 11.91
CA PRO A 156 5.78 -13.48 13.37
C PRO A 156 6.91 -14.29 14.00
N ASN A 157 7.65 -15.09 13.21
CA ASN A 157 8.86 -15.78 13.68
C ASN A 157 10.02 -14.81 13.97
N TYR A 158 9.96 -13.61 13.41
CA TYR A 158 10.92 -12.54 13.67
C TYR A 158 10.39 -11.61 14.77
N TRP A 159 11.19 -11.42 15.82
CA TRP A 159 10.78 -10.67 17.02
C TRP A 159 10.26 -9.25 16.72
N LEU A 160 10.97 -8.48 15.91
CA LEU A 160 10.62 -7.08 15.64
C LEU A 160 9.38 -6.95 14.74
N PRO A 161 9.26 -7.64 13.58
CA PRO A 161 8.02 -7.70 12.82
C PRO A 161 6.82 -8.12 13.67
N ARG A 162 6.95 -9.17 14.50
CA ARG A 162 5.88 -9.62 15.39
C ARG A 162 5.40 -8.51 16.35
N LYS A 163 6.33 -7.78 16.98
CA LYS A 163 5.95 -6.66 17.87
C LYS A 163 5.26 -5.54 17.10
N MET A 164 5.77 -5.16 15.93
CA MET A 164 5.17 -4.12 15.10
C MET A 164 3.77 -4.51 14.60
N MET A 165 3.59 -5.77 14.20
CA MET A 165 2.30 -6.30 13.77
C MET A 165 1.29 -6.33 14.92
N GLY A 166 1.70 -6.77 16.13
CA GLY A 166 0.86 -6.73 17.33
C GLY A 166 0.44 -5.32 17.71
N TRP A 167 1.37 -4.36 17.60
CA TRP A 167 1.05 -2.95 17.78
C TRP A 167 0.05 -2.46 16.72
N ALA A 168 0.25 -2.78 15.46
CA ALA A 168 -0.66 -2.39 14.39
C ALA A 168 -2.06 -3.00 14.58
N ALA A 169 -2.14 -4.28 15.00
CA ALA A 169 -3.42 -4.94 15.28
C ALA A 169 -4.23 -4.27 16.39
N ALA A 170 -3.55 -3.70 17.39
CA ALA A 170 -4.20 -3.00 18.49
C ALA A 170 -4.64 -1.57 18.13
N HIS A 171 -4.28 -1.07 16.93
CA HIS A 171 -4.50 0.32 16.54
C HIS A 171 -5.11 0.49 15.13
N ALA A 172 -5.47 -0.62 14.48
CA ALA A 172 -6.19 -0.63 13.21
C ALA A 172 -7.70 -0.45 13.42
#